data_14d08e92e8bf821e09f9a248e597c4b7
#
_entry.id   14d08e92e8bf821e09f9a248e597c4b7
#
_cell.length_a   1.000
_cell.length_b   1.000
_cell.length_c   1.000
_cell.angle_alpha   90.00
_cell.angle_beta   90.00
_cell.angle_gamma   90.00
#
_symmetry.space_group_name_H-M   'P 1'
#
loop_
_entity.id
_entity.type
_entity.pdbx_description
1 polymer ?
#
loop_
_entity_poly.entity_id
_entity_poly.type
_entity_poly.pdbx_seq_one_letter_code
_entity_poly.pdbx_strand_id
1 'polypeptide(L)'
;MYRLKHHEFYIWMIGLILYYGYLGYIIPLHSTDWFWGSDHGMQVVSNAFNNFNGRYISNLLEFASVHSILLRTLSFAFISIFILVLLLRLLNQFGDTNYLILSTVLLFIIPNSLFAQSYGNFEFFYTYVFGTCFSLYILSFIIRVLLNKDEFSRIEVFIFWLICILGQWFAEPLAFYNATIILVGMIYYAIRNHKFHYSLVLGWLLSLCGAMIMLLNDKYIYIFSSVEALRGHLDMLGLNHKFEISLLKDIPRYLFFNNIIILSLIVIILMILLLKSSAFLTLPTIKRIILQTGICILPIYKIFIYEPFNLKQLSETFTFEVINTLLCLIMIVSIAISCKLVIQLPYNRLLVFMSLVSIPISVLPVILITEVSVRQFYLAYLLCIIVLISLISELGILTLNHYNLLKSCILIFAIINILIFTDVHMRSEQRLEDVQSQIDSNKRHITLSHLPYETYLFEITPADEADLTSFKEFHHISEKYPFKILPFEN
;
A
#
# COMPACT_ATOMS: atom_id res chain seq x y z
N MET A 1 12.56 -35.47 -0.22
CA MET A 1 12.59 -34.17 -0.89
C MET A 1 11.43 -33.27 -0.48
N TYR A 2 10.17 -33.72 -0.40
CA TYR A 2 9.00 -32.90 -0.02
C TYR A 2 9.10 -32.35 1.43
N ARG A 3 9.52 -33.15 2.41
CA ARG A 3 9.69 -32.71 3.82
C ARG A 3 10.77 -31.64 4.00
N LEU A 4 11.87 -31.68 3.24
CA LEU A 4 12.95 -30.69 3.33
C LEU A 4 12.50 -29.30 2.83
N LYS A 5 11.67 -29.24 1.77
CA LYS A 5 11.13 -27.97 1.24
C LYS A 5 10.20 -27.26 2.23
N HIS A 6 9.39 -28.01 3.00
CA HIS A 6 8.54 -27.43 4.04
C HIS A 6 9.37 -26.84 5.20
N HIS A 7 10.46 -27.48 5.62
CA HIS A 7 11.33 -26.90 6.66
C HIS A 7 11.94 -25.58 6.24
N GLU A 8 12.41 -25.47 5.00
CA GLU A 8 13.00 -24.25 4.47
C GLU A 8 11.99 -23.09 4.44
N PHE A 9 10.75 -23.35 4.05
CA PHE A 9 9.67 -22.35 4.07
C PHE A 9 9.48 -21.77 5.47
N TYR A 10 9.37 -22.60 6.49
CA TYR A 10 9.19 -22.12 7.86
C TYR A 10 10.43 -21.41 8.42
N ILE A 11 11.65 -21.82 8.05
CA ILE A 11 12.87 -21.11 8.44
C ILE A 11 12.85 -19.68 7.89
N TRP A 12 12.50 -19.50 6.61
CA TRP A 12 12.37 -18.17 6.02
C TRP A 12 11.27 -17.36 6.68
N MET A 13 10.11 -17.95 6.98
CA MET A 13 9.03 -17.26 7.68
C MET A 13 9.46 -16.78 9.07
N ILE A 14 10.17 -17.63 9.84
CA ILE A 14 10.71 -17.23 11.16
C ILE A 14 11.74 -16.10 11.00
N GLY A 15 12.66 -16.22 10.04
CA GLY A 15 13.63 -15.17 9.74
C GLY A 15 12.97 -13.81 9.41
N LEU A 16 11.89 -13.84 8.63
CA LEU A 16 11.12 -12.64 8.29
C LEU A 16 10.34 -12.09 9.49
N ILE A 17 9.79 -12.95 10.36
CA ILE A 17 9.15 -12.50 11.62
C ILE A 17 10.18 -11.76 12.48
N LEU A 18 11.38 -12.31 12.64
CA LEU A 18 12.44 -11.67 13.41
C LEU A 18 12.90 -10.35 12.78
N TYR A 19 13.04 -10.32 11.46
CA TYR A 19 13.42 -9.12 10.71
C TYR A 19 12.38 -8.00 10.89
N TYR A 20 11.10 -8.26 10.62
CA TYR A 20 10.06 -7.26 10.80
C TYR A 20 9.85 -6.89 12.28
N GLY A 21 10.00 -7.83 13.20
CA GLY A 21 9.97 -7.57 14.63
C GLY A 21 11.10 -6.60 15.03
N TYR A 22 12.31 -6.82 14.54
CA TYR A 22 13.42 -5.91 14.77
C TYR A 22 13.15 -4.51 14.21
N LEU A 23 12.63 -4.39 12.97
CA LEU A 23 12.26 -3.10 12.41
C LEU A 23 11.17 -2.40 13.24
N GLY A 24 10.12 -3.11 13.65
CA GLY A 24 9.07 -2.56 14.51
C GLY A 24 9.56 -2.11 15.88
N TYR A 25 10.69 -2.65 16.35
CA TYR A 25 11.36 -2.21 17.57
C TYR A 25 12.18 -0.93 17.36
N ILE A 26 12.99 -0.86 16.28
CA ILE A 26 13.98 0.21 16.08
C ILE A 26 13.46 1.43 15.33
N ILE A 27 12.37 1.33 14.55
CA ILE A 27 11.79 2.50 13.89
C ILE A 27 11.30 3.48 14.97
N PRO A 28 11.85 4.71 15.04
CA PRO A 28 11.42 5.69 16.04
C PRO A 28 10.00 6.16 15.78
N LEU A 29 9.29 6.55 16.82
CA LEU A 29 7.99 7.23 16.69
C LEU A 29 8.20 8.64 16.16
N HIS A 30 7.38 9.06 15.20
CA HIS A 30 7.54 10.34 14.52
C HIS A 30 6.24 10.84 13.86
N SER A 31 6.20 12.15 13.56
CA SER A 31 5.05 12.78 12.90
C SER A 31 3.75 12.51 13.68
N THR A 32 2.77 11.91 13.04
CA THR A 32 1.46 11.58 13.61
C THR A 32 1.52 10.64 14.83
N ASP A 33 2.58 9.83 14.98
CA ASP A 33 2.75 8.97 16.16
C ASP A 33 2.87 9.82 17.43
N TRP A 34 3.52 11.00 17.36
CA TRP A 34 3.62 11.94 18.51
C TRP A 34 2.26 12.44 18.96
N PHE A 35 1.36 12.74 18.00
CA PHE A 35 -0.02 13.14 18.31
C PHE A 35 -0.72 12.07 19.15
N TRP A 36 -0.63 10.79 18.75
CA TRP A 36 -1.26 9.69 19.48
C TRP A 36 -0.66 9.43 20.85
N GLY A 37 0.60 9.79 21.06
CA GLY A 37 1.28 9.72 22.36
C GLY A 37 1.07 10.95 23.24
N SER A 38 0.43 12.01 22.75
CA SER A 38 0.15 13.26 23.48
C SER A 38 -1.18 13.20 24.24
N ASP A 39 -1.42 14.21 25.07
CA ASP A 39 -2.69 14.42 25.79
C ASP A 39 -3.87 14.58 24.82
N HIS A 40 -3.64 15.14 23.64
CA HIS A 40 -4.65 15.27 22.59
C HIS A 40 -5.09 13.90 22.05
N GLY A 41 -4.15 13.00 21.77
CA GLY A 41 -4.46 11.62 21.36
C GLY A 41 -5.28 10.88 22.41
N MET A 42 -4.92 11.05 23.70
CA MET A 42 -5.69 10.49 24.83
C MET A 42 -7.13 11.03 24.88
N GLN A 43 -7.30 12.34 24.64
CA GLN A 43 -8.65 12.94 24.58
C GLN A 43 -9.49 12.40 23.42
N VAL A 44 -8.89 12.23 22.23
CA VAL A 44 -9.59 11.64 21.07
C VAL A 44 -10.09 10.23 21.39
N VAL A 45 -9.26 9.39 22.01
CA VAL A 45 -9.66 8.03 22.40
C VAL A 45 -10.73 8.05 23.49
N SER A 46 -10.60 8.90 24.53
CA SER A 46 -11.59 9.02 25.59
C SER A 46 -12.95 9.49 25.08
N ASN A 47 -12.99 10.27 24.01
CA ASN A 47 -14.19 10.70 23.32
C ASN A 47 -14.68 9.73 22.23
N ALA A 48 -14.19 8.47 22.23
CA ALA A 48 -14.54 7.44 21.25
C ALA A 48 -14.36 7.89 19.79
N PHE A 49 -13.31 8.67 19.51
CA PHE A 49 -12.95 9.22 18.19
C PHE A 49 -13.99 10.20 17.60
N ASN A 50 -14.92 10.72 18.39
CA ASN A 50 -15.87 11.72 17.95
C ASN A 50 -15.15 12.97 17.44
N ASN A 51 -15.64 13.55 16.34
CA ASN A 51 -15.05 14.73 15.66
C ASN A 51 -13.62 14.54 15.10
N PHE A 52 -13.07 13.31 15.13
CA PHE A 52 -11.74 13.03 14.58
C PHE A 52 -11.85 12.39 13.19
N ASN A 53 -12.10 11.07 13.12
CA ASN A 53 -12.42 10.34 11.88
C ASN A 53 -13.03 8.97 12.22
N GLY A 54 -13.56 8.27 11.20
CA GLY A 54 -14.19 6.95 11.35
C GLY A 54 -13.23 5.75 11.23
N ARG A 55 -11.92 5.95 11.30
CA ARG A 55 -10.91 4.90 11.19
C ARG A 55 -10.67 4.21 12.53
N TYR A 56 -11.73 3.70 13.13
CA TYR A 56 -11.72 3.24 14.52
C TYR A 56 -10.66 2.18 14.83
N ILE A 57 -10.46 1.19 13.95
CA ILE A 57 -9.51 0.09 14.21
C ILE A 57 -8.07 0.58 14.07
N SER A 58 -7.74 1.31 12.99
CA SER A 58 -6.37 1.80 12.80
C SER A 58 -5.97 2.78 13.91
N ASN A 59 -6.84 3.73 14.26
CA ASN A 59 -6.58 4.69 15.33
C ASN A 59 -6.36 4.01 16.70
N LEU A 60 -7.19 3.00 17.02
CA LEU A 60 -7.05 2.26 18.28
C LEU A 60 -5.72 1.48 18.34
N LEU A 61 -5.36 0.84 17.24
CA LEU A 61 -4.10 0.08 17.15
C LEU A 61 -2.89 0.99 17.23
N GLU A 62 -2.94 2.13 16.56
CA GLU A 62 -1.88 3.13 16.61
C GLU A 62 -1.71 3.68 18.03
N PHE A 63 -2.78 4.18 18.64
CA PHE A 63 -2.76 4.62 20.03
C PHE A 63 -2.15 3.56 20.96
N ALA A 64 -2.61 2.31 20.86
CA ALA A 64 -2.09 1.23 21.70
C ALA A 64 -0.61 0.91 21.41
N SER A 65 -0.17 1.01 20.15
CA SER A 65 1.21 0.72 19.74
C SER A 65 2.19 1.81 20.16
N VAL A 66 1.77 3.06 20.15
CA VAL A 66 2.58 4.19 20.65
C VAL A 66 2.88 4.04 22.14
N HIS A 67 1.90 3.55 22.92
CA HIS A 67 2.05 3.33 24.36
C HIS A 67 2.66 1.97 24.74
N SER A 68 2.85 1.05 23.79
CA SER A 68 3.39 -0.29 24.05
C SER A 68 4.35 -0.75 22.96
N ILE A 69 5.66 -0.68 23.28
CA ILE A 69 6.72 -1.16 22.38
C ILE A 69 6.55 -2.64 22.02
N LEU A 70 6.08 -3.47 22.97
CA LEU A 70 5.82 -4.88 22.74
C LEU A 70 4.71 -5.07 21.69
N LEU A 71 3.58 -4.35 21.86
CA LEU A 71 2.47 -4.42 20.90
C LEU A 71 2.91 -3.93 19.52
N ARG A 72 3.65 -2.82 19.46
CA ARG A 72 4.21 -2.25 18.24
C ARG A 72 5.08 -3.26 17.51
N THR A 73 6.06 -3.83 18.20
CA THR A 73 6.99 -4.83 17.66
C THR A 73 6.27 -6.07 17.13
N LEU A 74 5.37 -6.64 17.93
CA LEU A 74 4.65 -7.87 17.55
C LEU A 74 3.66 -7.61 16.42
N SER A 75 2.87 -6.54 16.49
CA SER A 75 1.90 -6.23 15.43
C SER A 75 2.59 -5.94 14.11
N PHE A 76 3.70 -5.19 14.11
CA PHE A 76 4.49 -4.93 12.91
C PHE A 76 4.99 -6.22 12.26
N ALA A 77 5.52 -7.16 13.05
CA ALA A 77 5.96 -8.45 12.57
C ALA A 77 4.80 -9.29 12.00
N PHE A 78 3.73 -9.46 12.78
CA PHE A 78 2.62 -10.33 12.39
C PHE A 78 1.84 -9.80 11.20
N ILE A 79 1.57 -8.49 11.12
CA ILE A 79 0.85 -7.88 9.99
C ILE A 79 1.68 -8.00 8.71
N SER A 80 3.00 -7.72 8.76
CA SER A 80 3.89 -7.85 7.59
C SER A 80 3.93 -9.27 7.05
N ILE A 81 4.01 -10.25 7.95
CA ILE A 81 3.94 -11.68 7.56
C ILE A 81 2.55 -12.06 7.05
N PHE A 82 1.50 -11.48 7.61
CA PHE A 82 0.14 -11.77 7.18
C PHE A 82 -0.12 -11.31 5.75
N ILE A 83 0.45 -10.18 5.32
CA ILE A 83 0.46 -9.75 3.90
C ILE A 83 1.09 -10.84 3.02
N LEU A 84 2.27 -11.37 3.38
CA LEU A 84 2.92 -12.45 2.62
C LEU A 84 2.06 -13.71 2.55
N VAL A 85 1.48 -14.11 3.68
CA VAL A 85 0.58 -15.28 3.73
C VAL A 85 -0.63 -15.09 2.82
N LEU A 86 -1.24 -13.91 2.82
CA LEU A 86 -2.38 -13.61 1.96
C LEU A 86 -1.99 -13.58 0.48
N LEU A 87 -0.85 -13.01 0.13
CA LEU A 87 -0.32 -13.05 -1.24
C LEU A 87 -0.11 -14.49 -1.71
N LEU A 88 0.56 -15.34 -0.90
CA LEU A 88 0.80 -16.74 -1.24
C LEU A 88 -0.50 -17.55 -1.34
N ARG A 89 -1.49 -17.27 -0.50
CA ARG A 89 -2.82 -17.91 -0.59
C ARG A 89 -3.57 -17.48 -1.84
N LEU A 90 -3.55 -16.17 -2.17
CA LEU A 90 -4.12 -15.65 -3.41
C LEU A 90 -3.48 -16.25 -4.65
N LEU A 91 -2.17 -16.49 -4.62
CA LEU A 91 -1.43 -17.15 -5.71
C LEU A 91 -1.63 -18.68 -5.73
N ASN A 92 -2.33 -19.25 -4.74
CA ASN A 92 -2.46 -20.70 -4.53
C ASN A 92 -1.11 -21.43 -4.40
N GLN A 93 -0.12 -20.75 -3.76
CA GLN A 93 1.28 -21.20 -3.64
C GLN A 93 1.76 -21.20 -2.18
N PHE A 94 0.83 -21.28 -1.22
CA PHE A 94 1.19 -21.35 0.19
C PHE A 94 2.00 -22.63 0.48
N GLY A 95 3.13 -22.48 1.17
CA GLY A 95 4.08 -23.57 1.46
C GLY A 95 5.19 -23.72 0.42
N ASP A 96 5.16 -23.00 -0.70
CA ASP A 96 6.25 -22.97 -1.67
C ASP A 96 7.27 -21.88 -1.33
N THR A 97 8.49 -22.30 -0.98
CA THR A 97 9.60 -21.41 -0.61
C THR A 97 9.94 -20.42 -1.72
N ASN A 98 9.77 -20.81 -2.95
CA ASN A 98 10.16 -20.04 -4.11
C ASN A 98 9.28 -18.82 -4.29
N TYR A 99 7.97 -19.05 -4.17
CA TYR A 99 7.00 -17.97 -4.21
C TYR A 99 7.11 -17.06 -2.98
N LEU A 100 7.44 -17.62 -1.80
CA LEU A 100 7.73 -16.82 -0.61
C LEU A 100 8.91 -15.87 -0.85
N ILE A 101 10.04 -16.41 -1.34
CA ILE A 101 11.25 -15.63 -1.65
C ILE A 101 10.96 -14.56 -2.69
N LEU A 102 10.28 -14.91 -3.78
CA LEU A 102 9.93 -13.96 -4.84
C LEU A 102 9.02 -12.85 -4.32
N SER A 103 7.97 -13.21 -3.57
CA SER A 103 7.06 -12.21 -2.96
C SER A 103 7.79 -11.28 -2.00
N THR A 104 8.72 -11.82 -1.21
CA THR A 104 9.54 -11.02 -0.29
C THR A 104 10.46 -10.06 -1.03
N VAL A 105 11.16 -10.50 -2.09
CA VAL A 105 11.98 -9.61 -2.92
C VAL A 105 11.14 -8.47 -3.50
N LEU A 106 9.95 -8.78 -4.01
CA LEU A 106 9.07 -7.78 -4.60
C LEU A 106 8.53 -6.79 -3.55
N LEU A 107 8.35 -7.20 -2.29
CA LEU A 107 8.03 -6.29 -1.19
C LEU A 107 9.25 -5.45 -0.77
N PHE A 108 10.47 -5.97 -0.88
CA PHE A 108 11.68 -5.23 -0.52
C PHE A 108 12.08 -4.16 -1.54
N ILE A 109 11.69 -4.33 -2.81
CA ILE A 109 11.92 -3.30 -3.86
C ILE A 109 10.79 -2.28 -3.94
N ILE A 110 9.94 -2.20 -2.90
CA ILE A 110 8.92 -1.15 -2.78
C ILE A 110 9.60 0.24 -2.92
N PRO A 111 9.03 1.20 -3.67
CA PRO A 111 9.59 2.54 -3.78
C PRO A 111 9.76 3.19 -2.40
N ASN A 112 10.90 3.89 -2.16
CA ASN A 112 11.18 4.52 -0.87
C ASN A 112 10.05 5.43 -0.38
N SER A 113 9.45 6.21 -1.28
CA SER A 113 8.32 7.08 -0.93
C SER A 113 7.08 6.31 -0.47
N LEU A 114 6.85 5.13 -1.04
CA LEU A 114 5.74 4.27 -0.63
C LEU A 114 6.09 3.52 0.67
N PHE A 115 7.35 3.10 0.83
CA PHE A 115 7.83 2.51 2.09
C PHE A 115 7.71 3.51 3.25
N ALA A 116 8.21 4.73 3.08
CA ALA A 116 8.15 5.78 4.09
C ALA A 116 6.72 6.07 4.57
N GLN A 117 5.75 6.06 3.65
CA GLN A 117 4.34 6.31 3.93
C GLN A 117 3.50 5.01 4.12
N SER A 118 4.13 3.88 4.41
CA SER A 118 3.44 2.63 4.75
C SER A 118 4.14 1.92 5.90
N TYR A 119 5.34 1.38 5.69
CA TYR A 119 6.14 0.72 6.74
C TYR A 119 6.96 1.69 7.60
N GLY A 120 7.29 2.85 7.08
CA GLY A 120 8.10 3.85 7.74
C GLY A 120 7.34 4.77 8.72
N ASN A 121 6.03 4.59 8.92
CA ASN A 121 5.20 5.34 9.87
C ASN A 121 4.11 4.43 10.40
N PHE A 122 3.87 4.40 11.73
CA PHE A 122 2.96 3.43 12.34
C PHE A 122 1.49 3.74 12.08
N GLU A 123 1.06 5.02 12.04
CA GLU A 123 -0.30 5.37 11.65
C GLU A 123 -0.64 4.78 10.27
N PHE A 124 0.24 5.03 9.29
CA PHE A 124 0.00 4.59 7.93
C PHE A 124 0.16 3.09 7.77
N PHE A 125 1.00 2.46 8.57
CA PHE A 125 1.13 1.01 8.64
C PHE A 125 -0.18 0.36 9.08
N TYR A 126 -0.79 0.82 10.17
CA TYR A 126 -2.07 0.25 10.60
C TYR A 126 -3.20 0.61 9.65
N THR A 127 -3.22 1.82 9.13
CA THR A 127 -4.29 2.29 8.23
C THR A 127 -4.24 1.59 6.87
N TYR A 128 -3.08 1.57 6.22
CA TYR A 128 -2.97 1.10 4.83
C TYR A 128 -2.41 -0.31 4.70
N VAL A 129 -1.36 -0.68 5.45
CA VAL A 129 -0.79 -2.04 5.33
C VAL A 129 -1.73 -3.06 5.96
N PHE A 130 -2.14 -2.84 7.21
CA PHE A 130 -3.07 -3.76 7.85
C PHE A 130 -4.46 -3.73 7.22
N GLY A 131 -5.00 -2.55 6.90
CA GLY A 131 -6.28 -2.44 6.19
C GLY A 131 -6.29 -3.21 4.86
N THR A 132 -5.17 -3.23 4.14
CA THR A 132 -5.02 -4.00 2.89
C THR A 132 -5.10 -5.52 3.11
N CYS A 133 -4.74 -6.04 4.30
CA CYS A 133 -4.95 -7.46 4.61
C CYS A 133 -6.43 -7.86 4.48
N PHE A 134 -7.34 -7.00 4.94
CA PHE A 134 -8.78 -7.24 4.82
C PHE A 134 -9.23 -7.22 3.37
N SER A 135 -8.73 -6.27 2.58
CA SER A 135 -9.01 -6.18 1.15
C SER A 135 -8.53 -7.40 0.36
N LEU A 136 -7.31 -7.88 0.62
CA LEU A 136 -6.76 -9.09 -0.01
C LEU A 136 -7.52 -10.35 0.41
N TYR A 137 -7.97 -10.45 1.67
CA TYR A 137 -8.79 -11.56 2.11
C TYR A 137 -10.14 -11.58 1.40
N ILE A 138 -10.80 -10.41 1.28
CA ILE A 138 -12.07 -10.25 0.53
C ILE A 138 -11.86 -10.70 -0.92
N LEU A 139 -10.80 -10.22 -1.58
CA LEU A 139 -10.48 -10.61 -2.96
C LEU A 139 -10.25 -12.13 -3.08
N SER A 140 -9.53 -12.73 -2.12
CA SER A 140 -9.29 -14.18 -2.07
C SER A 140 -10.60 -14.98 -1.95
N PHE A 141 -11.51 -14.52 -1.10
CA PHE A 141 -12.81 -15.17 -0.94
C PHE A 141 -13.64 -15.09 -2.24
N ILE A 142 -13.71 -13.91 -2.86
CA ILE A 142 -14.41 -13.70 -4.13
C ILE A 142 -13.87 -14.64 -5.22
N ILE A 143 -12.55 -14.72 -5.39
CA ILE A 143 -11.94 -15.59 -6.42
C ILE A 143 -12.29 -17.06 -6.18
N ARG A 144 -12.28 -17.53 -4.93
CA ARG A 144 -12.67 -18.90 -4.59
C ARG A 144 -14.15 -19.17 -4.93
N VAL A 145 -15.05 -18.22 -4.65
CA VAL A 145 -16.47 -18.31 -5.03
C VAL A 145 -16.63 -18.36 -6.55
N LEU A 146 -15.91 -17.50 -7.29
CA LEU A 146 -16.00 -17.43 -8.75
C LEU A 146 -15.44 -18.67 -9.45
N LEU A 147 -14.57 -19.42 -8.78
CA LEU A 147 -14.06 -20.72 -9.27
C LEU A 147 -14.96 -21.89 -8.92
N ASN A 148 -16.13 -21.65 -8.34
CA ASN A 148 -17.06 -22.68 -7.85
C ASN A 148 -16.38 -23.68 -6.89
N LYS A 149 -15.43 -23.22 -6.08
CA LYS A 149 -14.86 -23.99 -4.98
C LYS A 149 -15.81 -23.87 -3.78
N ASP A 150 -16.98 -24.52 -3.89
CA ASP A 150 -18.17 -24.29 -3.06
C ASP A 150 -18.08 -24.84 -1.62
N GLU A 151 -16.97 -25.46 -1.24
CA GLU A 151 -16.79 -26.02 0.10
C GLU A 151 -16.20 -24.98 1.08
N PHE A 152 -16.97 -23.93 1.35
CA PHE A 152 -16.64 -23.04 2.46
C PHE A 152 -17.20 -23.61 3.76
N SER A 153 -16.35 -23.72 4.76
CA SER A 153 -16.84 -23.98 6.11
C SER A 153 -17.69 -22.81 6.62
N ARG A 154 -18.63 -23.09 7.51
CA ARG A 154 -19.46 -22.02 8.15
C ARG A 154 -18.59 -20.98 8.83
N ILE A 155 -17.44 -21.39 9.37
CA ILE A 155 -16.49 -20.50 10.03
C ILE A 155 -15.83 -19.56 9.01
N GLU A 156 -15.42 -20.05 7.84
CA GLU A 156 -14.84 -19.20 6.79
C GLU A 156 -15.83 -18.14 6.29
N VAL A 157 -17.08 -18.52 6.10
CA VAL A 157 -18.15 -17.59 5.70
C VAL A 157 -18.39 -16.54 6.79
N PHE A 158 -18.45 -16.96 8.06
CA PHE A 158 -18.60 -16.03 9.18
C PHE A 158 -17.41 -15.06 9.29
N ILE A 159 -16.17 -15.56 9.15
CA ILE A 159 -14.96 -14.72 9.14
C ILE A 159 -15.01 -13.72 7.97
N PHE A 160 -15.45 -14.17 6.79
CA PHE A 160 -15.62 -13.26 5.65
C PHE A 160 -16.59 -12.13 5.95
N TRP A 161 -17.76 -12.43 6.54
CA TRP A 161 -18.74 -11.41 6.91
C TRP A 161 -18.20 -10.44 7.98
N LEU A 162 -17.49 -10.96 8.98
CA LEU A 162 -16.83 -10.12 9.98
C LEU A 162 -15.79 -9.18 9.35
N ILE A 163 -14.99 -9.70 8.41
CA ILE A 163 -14.01 -8.92 7.66
C ILE A 163 -14.69 -7.87 6.77
N CYS A 164 -15.86 -8.17 6.19
CA CYS A 164 -16.62 -7.20 5.42
C CYS A 164 -17.07 -5.99 6.25
N ILE A 165 -17.36 -6.16 7.53
CA ILE A 165 -17.69 -5.04 8.43
C ILE A 165 -16.43 -4.33 8.89
N LEU A 166 -15.51 -5.06 9.53
CA LEU A 166 -14.34 -4.49 10.19
C LEU A 166 -13.35 -3.86 9.20
N GLY A 167 -13.22 -4.42 8.00
CA GLY A 167 -12.34 -3.92 6.95
C GLY A 167 -12.70 -2.51 6.44
N GLN A 168 -13.88 -1.99 6.84
CA GLN A 168 -14.28 -0.62 6.49
C GLN A 168 -13.67 0.43 7.45
N TRP A 169 -13.22 0.03 8.64
CA TRP A 169 -12.80 0.95 9.71
C TRP A 169 -11.30 1.23 9.72
N PHE A 170 -10.63 1.10 8.55
CA PHE A 170 -9.21 1.41 8.38
C PHE A 170 -8.97 2.70 7.60
N ALA A 171 -9.51 2.79 6.39
CA ALA A 171 -9.36 3.95 5.51
C ALA A 171 -10.52 4.05 4.53
N GLU A 172 -10.95 5.26 4.21
CA GLU A 172 -12.05 5.53 3.28
C GLU A 172 -11.83 4.93 1.87
N PRO A 173 -10.61 5.01 1.27
CA PRO A 173 -10.34 4.37 -0.01
C PRO A 173 -10.47 2.84 0.03
N LEU A 174 -10.03 2.21 1.12
CA LEU A 174 -10.15 0.75 1.30
C LEU A 174 -11.61 0.34 1.52
N ALA A 175 -12.38 1.13 2.27
CA ALA A 175 -13.81 0.90 2.46
C ALA A 175 -14.56 0.93 1.13
N PHE A 176 -14.32 1.93 0.30
CA PHE A 176 -14.89 2.01 -1.04
C PHE A 176 -14.47 0.82 -1.91
N TYR A 177 -13.17 0.49 -1.93
CA TYR A 177 -12.64 -0.67 -2.65
C TYR A 177 -13.34 -1.96 -2.24
N ASN A 178 -13.41 -2.24 -0.93
CA ASN A 178 -14.00 -3.46 -0.39
C ASN A 178 -15.47 -3.62 -0.82
N ALA A 179 -16.28 -2.59 -0.66
CA ALA A 179 -17.69 -2.62 -1.08
C ALA A 179 -17.83 -2.81 -2.59
N THR A 180 -17.01 -2.11 -3.38
CA THR A 180 -17.09 -2.15 -4.85
C THR A 180 -16.61 -3.48 -5.41
N ILE A 181 -15.52 -4.06 -4.89
CA ILE A 181 -14.99 -5.34 -5.40
C ILE A 181 -15.91 -6.52 -5.07
N ILE A 182 -16.60 -6.49 -3.92
CA ILE A 182 -17.64 -7.48 -3.58
C ILE A 182 -18.79 -7.37 -4.57
N LEU A 183 -19.25 -6.15 -4.88
CA LEU A 183 -20.30 -5.89 -5.87
C LEU A 183 -19.90 -6.41 -7.26
N VAL A 184 -18.68 -6.12 -7.71
CA VAL A 184 -18.14 -6.63 -9.00
C VAL A 184 -18.13 -8.16 -9.01
N GLY A 185 -17.63 -8.79 -7.94
CA GLY A 185 -17.65 -10.25 -7.80
C GLY A 185 -19.04 -10.85 -7.82
N MET A 186 -20.00 -10.21 -7.13
CA MET A 186 -21.40 -10.61 -7.09
C MET A 186 -22.07 -10.52 -8.48
N ILE A 187 -21.86 -9.42 -9.20
CA ILE A 187 -22.40 -9.21 -10.57
C ILE A 187 -21.78 -10.24 -11.51
N TYR A 188 -20.45 -10.43 -11.46
CA TYR A 188 -19.76 -11.42 -12.32
C TYR A 188 -20.30 -12.84 -12.07
N TYR A 189 -20.50 -13.22 -10.80
CA TYR A 189 -21.08 -14.52 -10.43
C TYR A 189 -22.51 -14.66 -10.95
N ALA A 190 -23.34 -13.61 -10.80
CA ALA A 190 -24.73 -13.61 -11.25
C ALA A 190 -24.85 -13.75 -12.78
N ILE A 191 -24.01 -13.06 -13.55
CA ILE A 191 -23.99 -13.17 -15.02
C ILE A 191 -23.60 -14.59 -15.43
N ARG A 192 -22.61 -15.20 -14.79
CA ARG A 192 -22.07 -16.51 -15.16
C ARG A 192 -23.01 -17.66 -14.75
N ASN A 193 -23.64 -17.57 -13.57
CA ASN A 193 -24.40 -18.69 -12.96
C ASN A 193 -25.91 -18.44 -12.95
N HIS A 194 -26.40 -17.31 -13.49
CA HIS A 194 -27.81 -16.88 -13.48
C HIS A 194 -28.46 -16.88 -12.08
N LYS A 195 -27.66 -16.71 -11.03
CA LYS A 195 -28.11 -16.63 -9.63
C LYS A 195 -27.11 -15.84 -8.79
N PHE A 196 -27.58 -15.25 -7.71
CA PHE A 196 -26.69 -14.59 -6.75
C PHE A 196 -26.13 -15.59 -5.73
N HIS A 197 -24.88 -15.36 -5.32
CA HIS A 197 -24.27 -16.13 -4.25
C HIS A 197 -24.56 -15.43 -2.91
N TYR A 198 -25.30 -16.11 -2.01
CA TYR A 198 -25.79 -15.49 -0.76
C TYR A 198 -24.69 -14.89 0.11
N SER A 199 -23.53 -15.55 0.21
CA SER A 199 -22.40 -15.04 1.02
C SER A 199 -21.87 -13.71 0.50
N LEU A 200 -21.84 -13.51 -0.84
CA LEU A 200 -21.42 -12.24 -1.43
C LEU A 200 -22.47 -11.15 -1.24
N VAL A 201 -23.76 -11.48 -1.38
CA VAL A 201 -24.85 -10.51 -1.14
C VAL A 201 -24.81 -10.02 0.30
N LEU A 202 -24.78 -10.93 1.27
CA LEU A 202 -24.72 -10.54 2.67
C LEU A 202 -23.41 -9.83 3.01
N GLY A 203 -22.26 -10.30 2.46
CA GLY A 203 -20.97 -9.62 2.62
C GLY A 203 -20.99 -8.20 2.07
N TRP A 204 -21.64 -7.95 0.94
CA TRP A 204 -21.82 -6.61 0.39
C TRP A 204 -22.67 -5.71 1.29
N LEU A 205 -23.81 -6.21 1.77
CA LEU A 205 -24.67 -5.47 2.69
C LEU A 205 -23.93 -5.13 3.99
N LEU A 206 -23.18 -6.09 4.55
CA LEU A 206 -22.38 -5.87 5.76
C LEU A 206 -21.24 -4.87 5.53
N SER A 207 -20.64 -4.89 4.34
CA SER A 207 -19.65 -3.90 3.93
C SER A 207 -20.23 -2.50 3.87
N LEU A 208 -21.44 -2.34 3.30
CA LEU A 208 -22.15 -1.06 3.31
C LEU A 208 -22.49 -0.62 4.74
N CYS A 209 -22.96 -1.53 5.59
CA CYS A 209 -23.22 -1.21 7.01
C CYS A 209 -21.95 -0.75 7.73
N GLY A 210 -20.81 -1.43 7.52
CA GLY A 210 -19.54 -1.03 8.09
C GLY A 210 -19.08 0.35 7.60
N ALA A 211 -19.20 0.62 6.29
CA ALA A 211 -18.90 1.93 5.72
C ALA A 211 -19.84 3.02 6.26
N MET A 212 -21.12 2.73 6.42
CA MET A 212 -22.08 3.68 7.04
C MET A 212 -21.68 4.01 8.49
N ILE A 213 -21.28 3.01 9.30
CA ILE A 213 -20.80 3.25 10.67
C ILE A 213 -19.60 4.19 10.67
N MET A 214 -18.65 4.00 9.75
CA MET A 214 -17.51 4.90 9.60
C MET A 214 -17.95 6.33 9.25
N LEU A 215 -18.88 6.48 8.30
CA LEU A 215 -19.37 7.77 7.82
C LEU A 215 -20.34 8.46 8.80
N LEU A 216 -20.88 7.74 9.79
CA LEU A 216 -21.68 8.30 10.89
C LEU A 216 -20.84 9.01 11.96
N ASN A 217 -19.51 9.02 11.84
CA ASN A 217 -18.67 9.87 12.70
C ASN A 217 -19.04 11.34 12.53
N ASP A 218 -19.08 12.08 13.62
CA ASP A 218 -19.54 13.48 13.67
C ASP A 218 -18.81 14.39 12.69
N LYS A 219 -17.52 14.13 12.42
CA LYS A 219 -16.74 14.88 11.41
C LYS A 219 -17.36 14.78 10.01
N TYR A 220 -17.78 13.59 9.59
CA TYR A 220 -18.39 13.41 8.28
C TYR A 220 -19.82 13.91 8.27
N ILE A 221 -20.59 13.68 9.35
CA ILE A 221 -21.94 14.23 9.50
C ILE A 221 -21.92 15.75 9.39
N TYR A 222 -20.97 16.41 10.05
CA TYR A 222 -20.79 17.86 9.95
C TYR A 222 -20.54 18.32 8.50
N ILE A 223 -19.65 17.64 7.78
CA ILE A 223 -19.34 17.95 6.37
C ILE A 223 -20.60 17.82 5.48
N PHE A 224 -21.42 16.79 5.71
CA PHE A 224 -22.60 16.50 4.88
C PHE A 224 -23.88 17.21 5.32
N SER A 225 -23.99 17.65 6.58
CA SER A 225 -25.23 18.19 7.14
C SER A 225 -25.44 19.67 6.90
N SER A 226 -24.39 20.47 6.68
CA SER A 226 -24.50 21.89 6.40
C SER A 226 -24.18 22.18 4.94
N VAL A 227 -25.06 22.93 4.27
CA VAL A 227 -24.84 23.36 2.88
C VAL A 227 -23.57 24.21 2.76
N GLU A 228 -23.26 24.99 3.81
CA GLU A 228 -22.06 25.82 3.87
C GLU A 228 -20.78 24.98 4.04
N ALA A 229 -20.79 24.02 4.97
CA ALA A 229 -19.66 23.10 5.16
C ALA A 229 -19.45 22.20 3.94
N LEU A 230 -20.53 21.69 3.35
CA LEU A 230 -20.46 20.92 2.12
C LEU A 230 -19.94 21.76 0.96
N ARG A 231 -20.45 22.99 0.78
CA ARG A 231 -19.98 23.92 -0.25
C ARG A 231 -18.51 24.30 -0.01
N GLY A 232 -18.12 24.64 1.23
CA GLY A 232 -16.74 24.92 1.59
C GLY A 232 -15.82 23.72 1.33
N HIS A 233 -16.27 22.50 1.63
CA HIS A 233 -15.54 21.27 1.32
C HIS A 233 -15.44 21.02 -0.20
N LEU A 234 -16.53 21.26 -0.94
CA LEU A 234 -16.56 21.13 -2.41
C LEU A 234 -15.75 22.27 -3.08
N ASP A 235 -15.74 23.46 -2.52
CA ASP A 235 -14.92 24.59 -3.00
C ASP A 235 -13.44 24.36 -2.68
N MET A 236 -13.11 23.85 -1.48
CA MET A 236 -11.76 23.38 -1.17
C MET A 236 -11.34 22.21 -2.06
N LEU A 237 -12.27 21.34 -2.41
CA LEU A 237 -12.03 20.31 -3.40
C LEU A 237 -11.79 20.89 -4.79
N GLY A 238 -12.35 22.10 -5.12
CA GLY A 238 -12.25 22.65 -6.46
C GLY A 238 -12.54 21.59 -7.50
N LEU A 239 -13.69 20.91 -7.42
CA LEU A 239 -13.92 19.58 -7.99
C LEU A 239 -13.41 19.42 -9.43
N ASN A 240 -13.56 20.45 -10.27
CA ASN A 240 -13.06 20.41 -11.65
C ASN A 240 -11.53 20.43 -11.69
N HIS A 241 -10.89 21.33 -10.94
CA HIS A 241 -9.43 21.47 -10.92
C HIS A 241 -8.76 20.31 -10.18
N LYS A 242 -9.36 19.82 -9.11
CA LYS A 242 -8.84 18.70 -8.36
C LYS A 242 -9.01 17.36 -9.08
N PHE A 243 -10.15 17.12 -9.71
CA PHE A 243 -10.36 15.98 -10.58
C PHE A 243 -9.27 15.94 -11.67
N GLU A 244 -8.99 17.09 -12.26
CA GLU A 244 -7.93 17.26 -13.25
C GLU A 244 -6.56 16.94 -12.66
N ILE A 245 -6.17 17.54 -11.53
CA ILE A 245 -4.89 17.27 -10.87
C ILE A 245 -4.78 15.79 -10.47
N SER A 246 -5.75 15.24 -9.78
CA SER A 246 -5.69 13.85 -9.32
C SER A 246 -5.62 12.87 -10.48
N LEU A 247 -6.41 13.08 -11.54
CA LEU A 247 -6.46 12.19 -12.70
C LEU A 247 -5.22 12.33 -13.60
N LEU A 248 -4.78 13.56 -13.86
CA LEU A 248 -3.72 13.83 -14.83
C LEU A 248 -2.32 13.86 -14.22
N LYS A 249 -2.18 14.22 -12.94
CA LYS A 249 -0.89 14.37 -12.26
C LYS A 249 -0.64 13.26 -11.23
N ASP A 250 -1.52 13.14 -10.21
CA ASP A 250 -1.25 12.30 -9.06
C ASP A 250 -1.32 10.81 -9.37
N ILE A 251 -2.36 10.36 -10.07
CA ILE A 251 -2.51 8.94 -10.44
C ILE A 251 -1.37 8.49 -11.37
N PRO A 252 -1.04 9.17 -12.47
CA PRO A 252 0.12 8.81 -13.29
C PRO A 252 1.43 8.79 -12.49
N ARG A 253 1.66 9.77 -11.63
CA ARG A 253 2.87 9.88 -10.82
C ARG A 253 2.98 8.74 -9.80
N TYR A 254 1.97 8.56 -8.96
CA TYR A 254 2.06 7.63 -7.83
C TYR A 254 1.82 6.18 -8.20
N LEU A 255 0.90 5.90 -9.14
CA LEU A 255 0.62 4.53 -9.57
C LEU A 255 1.63 4.01 -10.58
N PHE A 256 2.09 4.85 -11.52
CA PHE A 256 2.90 4.39 -12.64
C PHE A 256 4.37 4.81 -12.52
N PHE A 257 4.66 6.11 -12.45
CA PHE A 257 6.04 6.57 -12.47
C PHE A 257 6.83 6.15 -11.23
N ASN A 258 6.23 6.18 -10.04
CA ASN A 258 6.88 5.71 -8.82
C ASN A 258 7.06 4.18 -8.82
N ASN A 259 6.16 3.44 -9.47
CA ASN A 259 6.19 1.98 -9.52
C ASN A 259 6.82 1.42 -10.81
N ILE A 260 7.64 2.21 -11.49
CA ILE A 260 8.20 1.86 -12.81
C ILE A 260 8.98 0.54 -12.81
N ILE A 261 9.63 0.19 -11.70
CA ILE A 261 10.40 -1.05 -11.59
C ILE A 261 9.48 -2.27 -11.73
N ILE A 262 8.42 -2.35 -10.92
CA ILE A 262 7.49 -3.49 -10.99
C ILE A 262 6.74 -3.54 -12.32
N LEU A 263 6.38 -2.38 -12.87
CA LEU A 263 5.74 -2.29 -14.19
C LEU A 263 6.68 -2.73 -15.31
N SER A 264 7.96 -2.38 -15.25
CA SER A 264 8.97 -2.84 -16.20
C SER A 264 9.15 -4.36 -16.12
N LEU A 265 9.15 -4.94 -14.93
CA LEU A 265 9.20 -6.39 -14.76
C LEU A 265 7.95 -7.08 -15.36
N ILE A 266 6.75 -6.52 -15.15
CA ILE A 266 5.53 -7.01 -15.80
C ILE A 266 5.67 -6.97 -17.32
N VAL A 267 6.16 -5.87 -17.88
CA VAL A 267 6.36 -5.70 -19.33
C VAL A 267 7.35 -6.71 -19.89
N ILE A 268 8.50 -6.91 -19.23
CA ILE A 268 9.51 -7.88 -19.65
C ILE A 268 8.92 -9.31 -19.68
N ILE A 269 8.24 -9.71 -18.61
CA ILE A 269 7.64 -11.05 -18.54
C ILE A 269 6.53 -11.22 -19.59
N LEU A 270 5.68 -10.20 -19.78
CA LEU A 270 4.66 -10.21 -20.83
C LEU A 270 5.24 -10.32 -22.22
N MET A 271 6.33 -9.60 -22.52
CA MET A 271 7.02 -9.71 -23.81
C MET A 271 7.51 -11.13 -24.06
N ILE A 272 8.13 -11.76 -23.08
CA ILE A 272 8.58 -13.16 -23.19
C ILE A 272 7.41 -14.11 -23.43
N LEU A 273 6.30 -13.94 -22.70
CA LEU A 273 5.09 -14.75 -22.86
C LEU A 273 4.44 -14.54 -24.23
N LEU A 274 4.34 -13.30 -24.72
CA LEU A 274 3.79 -12.98 -26.04
C LEU A 274 4.58 -13.67 -27.15
N LEU A 275 5.91 -13.62 -27.10
CA LEU A 275 6.78 -14.26 -28.10
C LEU A 275 6.64 -15.79 -28.11
N LYS A 276 6.19 -16.40 -27.01
CA LYS A 276 5.89 -17.85 -26.92
C LYS A 276 4.44 -18.20 -27.24
N SER A 277 3.54 -17.22 -27.27
CA SER A 277 2.09 -17.45 -27.44
C SER A 277 1.70 -17.66 -28.91
N SER A 278 1.15 -18.82 -29.22
CA SER A 278 0.58 -19.09 -30.56
C SER A 278 -0.54 -18.13 -30.92
N ALA A 279 -1.40 -17.78 -29.96
CA ALA A 279 -2.48 -16.82 -30.16
C ALA A 279 -1.96 -15.43 -30.56
N PHE A 280 -0.82 -15.00 -30.01
CA PHE A 280 -0.18 -13.75 -30.41
C PHE A 280 0.46 -13.85 -31.79
N LEU A 281 1.15 -14.96 -32.10
CA LEU A 281 1.85 -15.16 -33.36
C LEU A 281 0.90 -15.24 -34.56
N THR A 282 -0.35 -15.65 -34.38
CA THR A 282 -1.40 -15.65 -35.41
C THR A 282 -2.00 -14.28 -35.70
N LEU A 283 -1.73 -13.26 -34.84
CA LEU A 283 -2.23 -11.90 -35.13
C LEU A 283 -1.52 -11.26 -36.33
N PRO A 284 -2.21 -10.38 -37.08
CA PRO A 284 -1.58 -9.56 -38.10
C PRO A 284 -0.41 -8.77 -37.57
N THR A 285 0.65 -8.60 -38.36
CA THR A 285 1.91 -7.93 -37.95
C THR A 285 1.67 -6.55 -37.32
N ILE A 286 0.77 -5.75 -37.92
CA ILE A 286 0.43 -4.41 -37.37
C ILE A 286 -0.10 -4.52 -35.95
N LYS A 287 -1.04 -5.45 -35.66
CA LYS A 287 -1.61 -5.63 -34.32
C LYS A 287 -0.55 -6.07 -33.32
N ARG A 288 0.41 -6.92 -33.72
CA ARG A 288 1.54 -7.33 -32.89
C ARG A 288 2.42 -6.15 -32.52
N ILE A 289 2.79 -5.32 -33.52
CA ILE A 289 3.61 -4.12 -33.30
C ILE A 289 2.90 -3.14 -32.35
N ILE A 290 1.62 -2.83 -32.61
CA ILE A 290 0.85 -1.92 -31.75
C ILE A 290 0.83 -2.41 -30.30
N LEU A 291 0.58 -3.71 -30.09
CA LEU A 291 0.51 -4.27 -28.75
C LEU A 291 1.86 -4.24 -28.02
N GLN A 292 2.95 -4.64 -28.72
CA GLN A 292 4.30 -4.60 -28.17
C GLN A 292 4.75 -3.17 -27.86
N THR A 293 4.51 -2.23 -28.76
CA THR A 293 4.81 -0.81 -28.51
C THR A 293 3.99 -0.28 -27.34
N GLY A 294 2.69 -0.61 -27.29
CA GLY A 294 1.80 -0.13 -26.23
C GLY A 294 2.21 -0.60 -24.83
N ILE A 295 2.71 -1.83 -24.65
CA ILE A 295 3.19 -2.28 -23.34
C ILE A 295 4.56 -1.71 -22.97
N CYS A 296 5.41 -1.42 -23.94
CA CYS A 296 6.78 -0.90 -23.70
C CYS A 296 6.85 0.63 -23.60
N ILE A 297 5.83 1.35 -24.09
CA ILE A 297 5.90 2.80 -24.31
C ILE A 297 6.22 3.57 -23.02
N LEU A 298 5.56 3.25 -21.91
CA LEU A 298 5.75 3.98 -20.66
C LEU A 298 7.09 3.70 -19.97
N PRO A 299 7.57 2.44 -19.81
CA PRO A 299 8.91 2.18 -19.30
C PRO A 299 10.01 2.83 -20.14
N ILE A 300 9.91 2.75 -21.48
CA ILE A 300 10.87 3.38 -22.38
C ILE A 300 10.84 4.90 -22.21
N TYR A 301 9.66 5.51 -22.23
CA TYR A 301 9.50 6.95 -22.03
C TYR A 301 10.08 7.39 -20.68
N LYS A 302 9.72 6.70 -19.58
CA LYS A 302 10.18 7.08 -18.23
C LYS A 302 11.70 6.97 -18.07
N ILE A 303 12.29 5.85 -18.50
CA ILE A 303 13.72 5.56 -18.28
C ILE A 303 14.63 6.35 -19.25
N PHE A 304 14.26 6.48 -20.52
CA PHE A 304 15.13 7.03 -21.54
C PHE A 304 14.83 8.49 -21.94
N ILE A 305 13.63 9.01 -21.59
CA ILE A 305 13.22 10.37 -21.95
C ILE A 305 12.93 11.20 -20.70
N TYR A 306 12.01 10.77 -19.87
CA TYR A 306 11.54 11.56 -18.73
C TYR A 306 12.61 11.85 -17.69
N GLU A 307 13.37 10.83 -17.25
CA GLU A 307 14.44 11.01 -16.26
C GLU A 307 15.67 11.71 -16.82
N PRO A 308 16.28 11.28 -17.97
CA PRO A 308 17.50 11.89 -18.47
C PRO A 308 17.33 13.36 -18.85
N PHE A 309 16.15 13.76 -19.35
CA PHE A 309 15.86 15.14 -19.71
C PHE A 309 15.24 15.96 -18.58
N ASN A 310 15.18 15.40 -17.37
CA ASN A 310 14.59 16.03 -16.18
C ASN A 310 13.21 16.68 -16.44
N LEU A 311 12.36 15.97 -17.18
CA LEU A 311 11.03 16.47 -17.57
C LEU A 311 10.08 16.66 -16.37
N LYS A 312 10.51 16.34 -15.17
CA LYS A 312 9.75 16.54 -13.93
C LYS A 312 9.33 18.03 -13.75
N GLN A 313 10.20 18.96 -14.13
CA GLN A 313 9.88 20.40 -14.06
C GLN A 313 8.85 20.81 -15.11
N LEU A 314 8.89 20.19 -16.30
CA LEU A 314 7.91 20.45 -17.37
C LEU A 314 6.59 19.70 -17.15
N SER A 315 6.60 18.64 -16.33
CA SER A 315 5.42 17.83 -16.03
C SER A 315 4.36 18.57 -15.19
N GLU A 316 4.63 19.81 -14.78
CA GLU A 316 3.64 20.70 -14.16
C GLU A 316 2.80 21.48 -15.18
N THR A 317 3.07 21.28 -16.48
CA THR A 317 2.24 21.87 -17.53
C THR A 317 1.13 20.89 -17.96
N PHE A 318 -0.09 21.40 -18.13
CA PHE A 318 -1.26 20.61 -18.53
C PHE A 318 -1.00 19.65 -19.71
N THR A 319 -0.28 20.12 -20.73
CA THR A 319 0.03 19.32 -21.93
C THR A 319 0.84 18.07 -21.58
N PHE A 320 1.85 18.18 -20.71
CA PHE A 320 2.65 17.04 -20.28
C PHE A 320 1.87 16.08 -19.37
N GLU A 321 0.99 16.61 -18.53
CA GLU A 321 0.12 15.78 -17.67
C GLU A 321 -0.83 14.93 -18.53
N VAL A 322 -1.42 15.51 -19.56
CA VAL A 322 -2.28 14.78 -20.52
C VAL A 322 -1.47 13.72 -21.27
N ILE A 323 -0.27 14.04 -21.76
CA ILE A 323 0.59 13.06 -22.45
C ILE A 323 0.95 11.91 -21.51
N ASN A 324 1.37 12.18 -20.29
CA ASN A 324 1.71 11.17 -19.29
C ASN A 324 0.53 10.24 -19.00
N THR A 325 -0.67 10.81 -18.82
CA THR A 325 -1.91 10.04 -18.60
C THR A 325 -2.25 9.16 -19.79
N LEU A 326 -2.15 9.68 -21.01
CA LEU A 326 -2.40 8.89 -22.23
C LEU A 326 -1.43 7.71 -22.37
N LEU A 327 -0.13 7.92 -22.08
CA LEU A 327 0.87 6.84 -22.09
C LEU A 327 0.53 5.75 -21.05
N CYS A 328 0.10 6.15 -19.85
CA CYS A 328 -0.35 5.21 -18.81
C CYS A 328 -1.57 4.41 -19.27
N LEU A 329 -2.58 5.06 -19.87
CA LEU A 329 -3.78 4.39 -20.38
C LEU A 329 -3.46 3.41 -21.51
N ILE A 330 -2.62 3.80 -22.46
CA ILE A 330 -2.19 2.92 -23.56
C ILE A 330 -1.49 1.68 -22.98
N MET A 331 -0.62 1.85 -22.01
CA MET A 331 0.08 0.74 -21.37
C MET A 331 -0.88 -0.21 -20.65
N ILE A 332 -1.82 0.30 -19.81
CA ILE A 332 -2.79 -0.54 -19.08
C ILE A 332 -3.64 -1.37 -20.05
N VAL A 333 -4.21 -0.72 -21.07
CA VAL A 333 -5.04 -1.41 -22.06
C VAL A 333 -4.23 -2.50 -22.79
N SER A 334 -2.99 -2.17 -23.15
CA SER A 334 -2.09 -3.13 -23.81
C SER A 334 -1.70 -4.29 -22.90
N ILE A 335 -1.46 -4.05 -21.60
CA ILE A 335 -1.23 -5.11 -20.60
C ILE A 335 -2.46 -6.00 -20.48
N ALA A 336 -3.67 -5.43 -20.35
CA ALA A 336 -4.90 -6.20 -20.22
C ALA A 336 -5.17 -7.11 -21.43
N ILE A 337 -4.99 -6.59 -22.64
CA ILE A 337 -5.11 -7.37 -23.88
C ILE A 337 -4.05 -8.48 -23.93
N SER A 338 -2.81 -8.15 -23.59
CA SER A 338 -1.70 -9.12 -23.57
C SER A 338 -1.94 -10.25 -22.58
N CYS A 339 -2.37 -9.94 -21.36
CA CYS A 339 -2.70 -10.94 -20.34
C CYS A 339 -3.80 -11.89 -20.85
N LYS A 340 -4.83 -11.37 -21.52
CA LYS A 340 -5.90 -12.20 -22.12
C LYS A 340 -5.35 -13.20 -23.16
N LEU A 341 -4.31 -12.83 -23.91
CA LEU A 341 -3.72 -13.67 -24.96
C LEU A 341 -2.77 -14.73 -24.41
N VAL A 342 -2.07 -14.45 -23.29
CA VAL A 342 -0.98 -15.31 -22.83
C VAL A 342 -1.35 -16.21 -21.67
N ILE A 343 -2.31 -15.82 -20.81
CA ILE A 343 -2.64 -16.60 -19.62
C ILE A 343 -3.56 -17.77 -20.00
N GLN A 344 -3.08 -18.97 -19.78
CA GLN A 344 -3.79 -20.20 -20.11
C GLN A 344 -4.49 -20.81 -18.91
N LEU A 345 -3.85 -20.81 -17.73
CA LEU A 345 -4.39 -21.38 -16.50
C LEU A 345 -5.67 -20.63 -16.07
N PRO A 346 -6.83 -21.31 -15.92
CA PRO A 346 -8.09 -20.65 -15.58
C PRO A 346 -8.02 -19.87 -14.26
N TYR A 347 -7.30 -20.40 -13.26
CA TYR A 347 -7.09 -19.72 -11.99
C TYR A 347 -6.34 -18.39 -12.17
N ASN A 348 -5.18 -18.43 -12.82
CA ASN A 348 -4.36 -17.24 -13.05
C ASN A 348 -5.09 -16.21 -13.91
N ARG A 349 -5.87 -16.67 -14.89
CA ARG A 349 -6.69 -15.79 -15.75
C ARG A 349 -7.71 -15.00 -14.94
N LEU A 350 -8.44 -15.67 -14.03
CA LEU A 350 -9.39 -14.99 -13.16
C LEU A 350 -8.68 -14.10 -12.17
N LEU A 351 -7.59 -14.57 -11.53
CA LEU A 351 -6.82 -13.80 -10.55
C LEU A 351 -6.26 -12.51 -11.18
N VAL A 352 -5.61 -12.61 -12.34
CA VAL A 352 -5.06 -11.43 -13.04
C VAL A 352 -6.18 -10.50 -13.51
N PHE A 353 -7.28 -11.03 -14.03
CA PHE A 353 -8.43 -10.21 -14.42
C PHE A 353 -8.99 -9.43 -13.23
N MET A 354 -9.25 -10.10 -12.11
CA MET A 354 -9.75 -9.45 -10.89
C MET A 354 -8.75 -8.45 -10.33
N SER A 355 -7.45 -8.74 -10.39
CA SER A 355 -6.40 -7.79 -9.94
C SER A 355 -6.33 -6.55 -10.83
N LEU A 356 -6.38 -6.72 -12.16
CA LEU A 356 -6.39 -5.59 -13.10
C LEU A 356 -7.65 -4.71 -12.98
N VAL A 357 -8.81 -5.29 -12.69
CA VAL A 357 -10.04 -4.55 -12.38
C VAL A 357 -9.94 -3.87 -11.01
N SER A 358 -9.29 -4.50 -10.05
CA SER A 358 -9.10 -3.98 -8.69
C SER A 358 -8.20 -2.74 -8.63
N ILE A 359 -7.19 -2.64 -9.50
CA ILE A 359 -6.28 -1.49 -9.52
C ILE A 359 -7.03 -0.15 -9.69
N PRO A 360 -7.81 0.07 -10.76
CA PRO A 360 -8.56 1.33 -10.89
C PRO A 360 -9.58 1.52 -9.78
N ILE A 361 -10.26 0.47 -9.30
CA ILE A 361 -11.22 0.58 -8.20
C ILE A 361 -10.54 1.06 -6.91
N SER A 362 -9.33 0.58 -6.60
CA SER A 362 -8.59 0.99 -5.39
C SER A 362 -8.10 2.43 -5.45
N VAL A 363 -7.91 2.97 -6.65
CA VAL A 363 -7.37 4.32 -6.88
C VAL A 363 -8.48 5.36 -7.10
N LEU A 364 -9.66 4.95 -7.59
CA LEU A 364 -10.75 5.87 -7.91
C LEU A 364 -11.14 6.81 -6.74
N PRO A 365 -11.22 6.37 -5.47
CA PRO A 365 -11.58 7.26 -4.36
C PRO A 365 -10.59 8.39 -4.11
N VAL A 366 -9.34 8.24 -4.56
CA VAL A 366 -8.29 9.26 -4.43
C VAL A 366 -8.68 10.57 -5.10
N ILE A 367 -9.50 10.51 -6.15
CA ILE A 367 -10.03 11.70 -6.85
C ILE A 367 -10.87 12.59 -5.91
N LEU A 368 -11.50 12.01 -4.90
CA LEU A 368 -12.38 12.70 -3.95
C LEU A 368 -11.66 13.15 -2.66
N ILE A 369 -10.37 12.83 -2.50
CA ILE A 369 -9.61 13.14 -1.29
C ILE A 369 -8.86 14.47 -1.47
N THR A 370 -8.82 15.32 -0.44
CA THR A 370 -8.16 16.64 -0.51
C THR A 370 -6.64 16.55 -0.65
N GLU A 371 -6.01 15.59 0.00
CA GLU A 371 -4.57 15.38 -0.03
C GLU A 371 -4.25 13.98 -0.56
N VAL A 372 -3.82 13.94 -1.82
CA VAL A 372 -3.38 12.68 -2.45
C VAL A 372 -1.98 12.36 -1.99
N SER A 373 -1.82 11.18 -1.39
CA SER A 373 -0.53 10.73 -0.87
C SER A 373 -0.18 9.32 -1.39
N VAL A 374 1.10 9.02 -1.42
CA VAL A 374 1.63 7.76 -1.98
C VAL A 374 1.06 6.52 -1.28
N ARG A 375 0.82 6.60 0.03
CA ARG A 375 0.28 5.50 0.85
C ARG A 375 -1.05 4.91 0.36
N GLN A 376 -1.86 5.74 -0.29
CA GLN A 376 -3.17 5.32 -0.84
C GLN A 376 -3.03 4.34 -2.00
N PHE A 377 -1.85 4.24 -2.60
CA PHE A 377 -1.55 3.33 -3.71
C PHE A 377 -0.94 1.99 -3.27
N TYR A 378 -0.83 1.74 -1.96
CA TYR A 378 -0.21 0.52 -1.44
C TYR A 378 -0.94 -0.76 -1.89
N LEU A 379 -2.28 -0.78 -1.84
CA LEU A 379 -3.07 -1.92 -2.37
C LEU A 379 -2.82 -2.12 -3.86
N ALA A 380 -2.80 -1.04 -4.66
CA ALA A 380 -2.53 -1.14 -6.09
C ALA A 380 -1.13 -1.72 -6.39
N TYR A 381 -0.12 -1.36 -5.58
CA TYR A 381 1.22 -1.96 -5.66
C TYR A 381 1.19 -3.48 -5.41
N LEU A 382 0.48 -3.95 -4.38
CA LEU A 382 0.35 -5.40 -4.11
C LEU A 382 -0.42 -6.12 -5.22
N LEU A 383 -1.42 -5.50 -5.83
CA LEU A 383 -2.12 -6.05 -6.98
C LEU A 383 -1.19 -6.19 -8.20
N CYS A 384 -0.26 -5.25 -8.42
CA CYS A 384 0.79 -5.39 -9.43
C CYS A 384 1.73 -6.57 -9.13
N ILE A 385 2.10 -6.80 -7.85
CA ILE A 385 2.87 -7.99 -7.43
C ILE A 385 2.11 -9.27 -7.79
N ILE A 386 0.81 -9.35 -7.50
CA ILE A 386 -0.02 -10.52 -7.82
C ILE A 386 -0.03 -10.77 -9.34
N VAL A 387 -0.21 -9.73 -10.15
CA VAL A 387 -0.16 -9.82 -11.61
C VAL A 387 1.20 -10.35 -12.06
N LEU A 388 2.30 -9.75 -11.58
CA LEU A 388 3.65 -10.15 -11.95
C LEU A 388 3.95 -11.61 -11.61
N ILE A 389 3.66 -12.05 -10.39
CA ILE A 389 3.92 -13.42 -9.95
C ILE A 389 3.05 -14.42 -10.73
N SER A 390 1.79 -14.07 -11.02
CA SER A 390 0.91 -14.90 -11.84
C SER A 390 1.45 -15.09 -13.25
N LEU A 391 2.02 -14.04 -13.86
CA LEU A 391 2.68 -14.11 -15.17
C LEU A 391 3.96 -14.95 -15.14
N ILE A 392 4.77 -14.82 -14.08
CA ILE A 392 5.97 -15.67 -13.87
C ILE A 392 5.57 -17.13 -13.72
N SER A 393 4.45 -17.43 -13.04
CA SER A 393 3.90 -18.77 -12.92
C SER A 393 3.52 -19.38 -14.27
N GLU A 394 2.95 -18.59 -15.20
CA GLU A 394 2.66 -19.04 -16.57
C GLU A 394 3.91 -19.39 -17.38
N LEU A 395 5.04 -18.75 -17.11
CA LEU A 395 6.31 -19.07 -17.77
C LEU A 395 6.93 -20.39 -17.32
N GLY A 396 6.55 -20.90 -16.13
CA GLY A 396 7.14 -22.10 -15.54
C GLY A 396 8.63 -21.96 -15.16
N ILE A 397 9.17 -20.73 -15.11
CA ILE A 397 10.60 -20.43 -14.89
C ILE A 397 11.00 -20.64 -13.42
N LEU A 398 10.06 -20.77 -12.49
CA LEU A 398 10.36 -20.94 -11.07
C LEU A 398 11.01 -22.32 -10.76
N THR A 399 11.79 -22.89 -11.70
CA THR A 399 12.56 -24.09 -11.51
C THR A 399 13.99 -23.79 -11.11
N LEU A 400 14.27 -24.05 -9.86
CA LEU A 400 15.51 -24.56 -9.20
C LEU A 400 16.85 -23.79 -9.28
N ASN A 401 17.26 -23.08 -10.32
CA ASN A 401 18.65 -22.59 -10.39
C ASN A 401 18.87 -21.12 -10.00
N HIS A 402 17.82 -20.30 -9.95
CA HIS A 402 17.96 -18.86 -9.69
C HIS A 402 17.70 -18.45 -8.23
N TYR A 403 17.39 -19.41 -7.36
CA TYR A 403 17.01 -19.15 -5.96
C TYR A 403 18.11 -18.55 -5.11
N ASN A 404 19.35 -19.01 -5.30
CA ASN A 404 20.45 -18.53 -4.49
C ASN A 404 20.67 -17.02 -4.70
N LEU A 405 20.49 -16.54 -5.94
CA LEU A 405 20.55 -15.11 -6.22
C LEU A 405 19.43 -14.34 -5.50
N LEU A 406 18.17 -14.79 -5.59
CA LEU A 406 17.04 -14.14 -4.91
C LEU A 406 17.18 -14.16 -3.39
N LYS A 407 17.65 -15.29 -2.82
CA LYS A 407 17.98 -15.38 -1.38
C LYS A 407 19.04 -14.37 -0.98
N SER A 408 20.11 -14.27 -1.78
CA SER A 408 21.16 -13.27 -1.54
C SER A 408 20.63 -11.84 -1.64
N CYS A 409 19.73 -11.54 -2.58
CA CYS A 409 19.06 -10.24 -2.67
C CYS A 409 18.27 -9.92 -1.39
N ILE A 410 17.46 -10.86 -0.86
CA ILE A 410 16.74 -10.65 0.40
C ILE A 410 17.70 -10.32 1.54
N LEU A 411 18.77 -11.10 1.69
CA LEU A 411 19.73 -10.90 2.76
C LEU A 411 20.43 -9.54 2.64
N ILE A 412 20.82 -9.14 1.44
CA ILE A 412 21.46 -7.84 1.18
C ILE A 412 20.48 -6.70 1.51
N PHE A 413 19.25 -6.74 1.01
CA PHE A 413 18.24 -5.72 1.31
C PHE A 413 17.89 -5.67 2.80
N ALA A 414 17.76 -6.84 3.46
CA ALA A 414 17.49 -6.89 4.88
C ALA A 414 18.64 -6.27 5.70
N ILE A 415 19.90 -6.57 5.36
CA ILE A 415 21.07 -6.00 6.02
C ILE A 415 21.12 -4.48 5.81
N ILE A 416 20.91 -4.00 4.58
CA ILE A 416 20.89 -2.57 4.28
C ILE A 416 19.82 -1.85 5.12
N ASN A 417 18.61 -2.38 5.14
CA ASN A 417 17.53 -1.79 5.93
C ASN A 417 17.83 -1.81 7.44
N ILE A 418 18.36 -2.92 7.96
CA ILE A 418 18.77 -3.01 9.36
C ILE A 418 19.81 -1.94 9.69
N LEU A 419 20.82 -1.76 8.84
CA LEU A 419 21.87 -0.74 9.07
C LEU A 419 21.29 0.68 9.03
N ILE A 420 20.46 1.00 8.03
CA ILE A 420 19.81 2.32 7.91
C ILE A 420 18.96 2.62 9.15
N PHE A 421 18.04 1.73 9.52
CA PHE A 421 17.12 1.99 10.62
C PHE A 421 17.79 1.92 12.00
N THR A 422 18.87 1.14 12.15
CA THR A 422 19.68 1.16 13.37
C THR A 422 20.41 2.49 13.55
N ASP A 423 20.99 3.05 12.46
CA ASP A 423 21.63 4.37 12.51
C ASP A 423 20.61 5.47 12.81
N VAL A 424 19.44 5.44 12.15
CA VAL A 424 18.34 6.38 12.43
C VAL A 424 17.90 6.30 13.90
N HIS A 425 17.74 5.09 14.44
CA HIS A 425 17.37 4.88 15.85
C HIS A 425 18.38 5.51 16.81
N MET A 426 19.67 5.17 16.65
CA MET A 426 20.73 5.72 17.48
C MET A 426 20.81 7.25 17.41
N ARG A 427 20.68 7.81 16.18
CA ARG A 427 20.69 9.27 15.99
C ARG A 427 19.43 9.93 16.56
N SER A 428 18.30 9.28 16.53
CA SER A 428 17.08 9.78 17.15
C SER A 428 17.22 9.87 18.66
N GLU A 429 17.81 8.84 19.30
CA GLU A 429 18.10 8.88 20.74
C GLU A 429 19.12 9.96 21.10
N GLN A 430 20.25 10.05 20.38
CA GLN A 430 21.25 11.11 20.57
C GLN A 430 20.63 12.50 20.43
N ARG A 431 19.75 12.70 19.42
CA ARG A 431 19.05 13.97 19.23
C ARG A 431 18.20 14.37 20.45
N LEU A 432 17.52 13.41 21.08
CA LEU A 432 16.74 13.66 22.29
C LEU A 432 17.63 13.96 23.50
N GLU A 433 18.75 13.26 23.66
CA GLU A 433 19.74 13.55 24.69
C GLU A 433 20.33 14.96 24.53
N ASP A 434 20.63 15.37 23.29
CA ASP A 434 21.11 16.73 22.98
C ASP A 434 20.07 17.80 23.32
N VAL A 435 18.80 17.56 23.00
CA VAL A 435 17.68 18.46 23.35
C VAL A 435 17.61 18.59 24.88
N GLN A 436 17.65 17.50 25.63
CA GLN A 436 17.60 17.53 27.09
C GLN A 436 18.81 18.29 27.70
N SER A 437 20.01 18.04 27.19
CA SER A 437 21.24 18.75 27.60
C SER A 437 21.14 20.27 27.36
N GLN A 438 20.53 20.69 26.26
CA GLN A 438 20.30 22.11 25.98
C GLN A 438 19.28 22.73 26.94
N ILE A 439 18.23 21.99 27.30
CA ILE A 439 17.23 22.41 28.32
C ILE A 439 17.89 22.57 29.69
N ASP A 440 18.66 21.57 30.10
CA ASP A 440 19.36 21.58 31.40
C ASP A 440 20.40 22.73 31.49
N SER A 441 20.99 23.09 30.35
CA SER A 441 21.90 24.24 30.23
C SER A 441 21.19 25.58 30.14
N ASN A 442 19.86 25.63 30.25
CA ASN A 442 19.02 26.82 30.13
C ASN A 442 19.29 27.63 28.84
N LYS A 443 19.53 26.95 27.70
CA LYS A 443 19.67 27.64 26.41
C LYS A 443 18.41 28.36 26.06
N ARG A 444 18.54 29.58 25.53
CA ARG A 444 17.39 30.41 25.10
C ARG A 444 16.62 29.81 23.91
N HIS A 445 17.33 29.12 23.03
CA HIS A 445 16.78 28.45 21.86
C HIS A 445 17.31 27.01 21.84
N ILE A 446 16.42 26.07 21.65
CA ILE A 446 16.78 24.64 21.51
C ILE A 446 16.99 24.38 20.02
N THR A 447 18.08 23.73 19.69
CA THR A 447 18.38 23.32 18.32
C THR A 447 17.99 21.85 18.13
N LEU A 448 17.25 21.56 17.08
CA LEU A 448 16.87 20.21 16.67
C LEU A 448 17.47 19.94 15.29
N SER A 449 18.35 18.95 15.15
CA SER A 449 18.93 18.55 13.88
C SER A 449 18.01 17.61 13.10
N HIS A 450 18.05 17.71 11.76
CA HIS A 450 17.48 16.68 10.90
C HIS A 450 18.14 15.31 11.17
N LEU A 451 17.44 14.23 10.88
CA LEU A 451 17.97 12.87 10.96
C LEU A 451 18.49 12.40 9.60
N PRO A 452 19.41 11.43 9.55
CA PRO A 452 19.85 10.83 8.31
C PRO A 452 18.70 10.00 7.68
N TYR A 453 18.81 9.77 6.37
CA TYR A 453 17.90 8.89 5.63
C TYR A 453 16.40 9.25 5.71
N GLU A 454 16.03 10.51 5.82
CA GLU A 454 14.63 10.98 5.89
C GLU A 454 13.76 10.49 4.72
N THR A 455 14.36 10.10 3.60
CA THR A 455 13.62 9.52 2.45
C THR A 455 12.99 8.15 2.74
N TYR A 456 13.39 7.48 3.84
CA TYR A 456 12.83 6.19 4.27
C TYR A 456 11.76 6.32 5.34
N LEU A 457 11.58 7.51 5.90
CA LEU A 457 10.63 7.80 6.98
C LEU A 457 9.82 9.05 6.63
N PHE A 458 8.57 9.07 7.01
CA PHE A 458 7.67 10.18 6.70
C PHE A 458 7.75 11.22 7.82
N GLU A 459 8.23 12.45 7.51
CA GLU A 459 8.24 13.58 8.44
C GLU A 459 8.86 13.24 9.81
N ILE A 460 10.04 12.61 9.80
CA ILE A 460 10.75 12.24 11.05
C ILE A 460 11.29 13.46 11.83
N THR A 461 11.35 14.60 11.19
CA THR A 461 11.64 15.89 11.80
C THR A 461 10.37 16.74 11.71
N PRO A 462 9.95 17.45 12.78
CA PRO A 462 8.74 18.28 12.75
C PRO A 462 8.74 19.22 11.56
N ALA A 463 7.69 19.16 10.73
CA ALA A 463 7.60 19.92 9.49
C ALA A 463 6.96 21.30 9.69
N ASP A 464 6.07 21.42 10.67
CA ASP A 464 5.33 22.64 10.99
C ASP A 464 5.16 22.85 12.50
N GLU A 465 4.44 23.89 12.90
CA GLU A 465 4.18 24.22 14.32
C GLU A 465 3.30 23.18 15.02
N ALA A 466 2.38 22.53 14.32
CA ALA A 466 1.50 21.51 14.90
C ALA A 466 2.29 20.25 15.22
N ASP A 467 3.15 19.80 14.31
CA ASP A 467 4.07 18.69 14.50
C ASP A 467 5.04 18.98 15.64
N LEU A 468 5.56 20.21 15.71
CA LEU A 468 6.48 20.62 16.77
C LEU A 468 5.79 20.64 18.14
N THR A 469 4.53 21.06 18.20
CA THR A 469 3.73 21.00 19.43
C THR A 469 3.53 19.55 19.87
N SER A 470 3.11 18.68 18.98
CA SER A 470 2.95 17.24 19.24
C SER A 470 4.27 16.58 19.70
N PHE A 471 5.38 16.94 19.05
CA PHE A 471 6.73 16.48 19.47
C PHE A 471 7.06 16.92 20.89
N LYS A 472 6.82 18.18 21.24
CA LYS A 472 7.09 18.70 22.59
C LYS A 472 6.21 18.03 23.64
N GLU A 473 4.91 17.90 23.38
CA GLU A 473 3.99 17.20 24.29
C GLU A 473 4.40 15.75 24.51
N PHE A 474 4.69 15.03 23.42
CA PHE A 474 5.10 13.63 23.48
C PHE A 474 6.38 13.42 24.29
N HIS A 475 7.37 14.31 24.15
CA HIS A 475 8.64 14.25 24.88
C HIS A 475 8.64 15.05 26.20
N HIS A 476 7.47 15.51 26.67
CA HIS A 476 7.30 16.29 27.90
C HIS A 476 8.18 17.55 27.97
N ILE A 477 8.38 18.21 26.83
CA ILE A 477 9.16 19.44 26.71
C ILE A 477 8.22 20.65 26.84
N SER A 478 8.58 21.59 27.72
CA SER A 478 7.76 22.80 27.92
C SER A 478 7.69 23.66 26.68
N GLU A 479 6.49 24.16 26.34
CA GLU A 479 6.26 25.07 25.20
C GLU A 479 7.08 26.36 25.24
N LYS A 480 7.53 26.79 26.41
CA LYS A 480 8.36 28.00 26.60
C LYS A 480 9.68 27.99 25.82
N TYR A 481 10.15 26.81 25.39
CA TYR A 481 11.39 26.68 24.63
C TYR A 481 11.14 26.82 23.14
N PRO A 482 11.61 27.89 22.47
CA PRO A 482 11.54 28.02 21.01
C PRO A 482 12.58 27.07 20.39
N PHE A 483 12.16 26.33 19.36
CA PHE A 483 13.00 25.41 18.61
C PHE A 483 13.51 26.06 17.33
N LYS A 484 14.76 25.71 16.96
CA LYS A 484 15.34 26.01 15.66
C LYS A 484 15.77 24.68 15.01
N ILE A 485 15.14 24.36 13.90
CA ILE A 485 15.49 23.14 13.12
C ILE A 485 16.74 23.45 12.31
N LEU A 486 17.75 22.59 12.39
CA LEU A 486 19.02 22.69 11.67
C LEU A 486 19.13 21.54 10.67
N PRO A 487 19.77 21.76 9.49
CA PRO A 487 20.07 20.67 8.58
C PRO A 487 20.93 19.59 9.25
N PHE A 488 20.86 18.37 8.72
CA PHE A 488 21.73 17.29 9.19
C PHE A 488 23.19 17.62 8.86
N GLU A 489 24.04 17.66 9.89
CA GLU A 489 25.49 17.79 9.73
C GLU A 489 26.10 16.38 9.67
N ASN A 490 26.77 16.07 8.55
CA ASN A 490 27.45 14.78 8.31
C ASN A 490 28.67 14.57 9.25
#